data_da89b119b36ccc98866b1858da6606f6
#
_entry.id   da89b119b36ccc98866b1858da6606f6
#
_cell.length_a   1.000
_cell.length_b   1.000
_cell.length_c   1.000
_cell.angle_alpha   90.00
_cell.angle_beta   90.00
_cell.angle_gamma   90.00
#
_symmetry.space_group_name_H-M   'P 1'
#
loop_
_entity.id
_entity.type
_entity.pdbx_description
1 polymer ?
#
loop_
_entity_poly.entity_id
_entity_poly.type
_entity_poly.pdbx_seq_one_letter_code
_entity_poly.pdbx_strand_id
1 'polypeptide(L)'
;MNKNEIAQLMVKDSSIIKSNAVKVIDTLVTVVGAELKKRQGKVTLVGFGTFKVIDKKAKVGRNPKTGAKINIPKKRVPKFVAGKELKTLVK
;
A
#
# COMPACT_ATOMS: atom_id res chain seq x y z
N MET A 1 3.91 -12.76 -8.41
CA MET A 1 3.91 -11.87 -9.58
C MET A 1 4.64 -10.56 -9.23
N ASN A 2 5.49 -10.10 -10.11
CA ASN A 2 6.25 -8.88 -9.87
C ASN A 2 5.82 -7.77 -10.84
N LYS A 3 6.45 -6.61 -10.72
CA LYS A 3 6.11 -5.45 -11.54
C LYS A 3 6.25 -5.72 -13.04
N ASN A 4 7.29 -6.42 -13.46
CA ASN A 4 7.50 -6.72 -14.88
C ASN A 4 6.43 -7.66 -15.43
N GLU A 5 6.01 -8.63 -14.65
CA GLU A 5 4.94 -9.55 -15.05
C GLU A 5 3.60 -8.82 -15.15
N ILE A 6 3.33 -7.91 -14.23
CA ILE A 6 2.13 -7.07 -14.29
C ILE A 6 2.16 -6.22 -15.55
N ALA A 7 3.31 -5.62 -15.87
CA ALA A 7 3.46 -4.79 -17.06
C ALA A 7 3.19 -5.59 -18.35
N GLN A 8 3.65 -6.84 -18.41
CA GLN A 8 3.40 -7.71 -19.55
C GLN A 8 1.89 -7.97 -19.74
N LEU A 9 1.18 -8.21 -18.65
CA LEU A 9 -0.27 -8.40 -18.71
C LEU A 9 -1.00 -7.13 -19.13
N MET A 10 -0.53 -5.97 -18.71
CA MET A 10 -1.10 -4.69 -19.12
C MET A 10 -0.95 -4.45 -20.63
N VAL A 11 0.19 -4.81 -21.20
CA VAL A 11 0.43 -4.72 -22.64
C VAL A 11 -0.61 -5.58 -23.39
N LYS A 12 -0.86 -6.78 -22.88
CA LYS A 12 -1.76 -7.73 -23.49
C LYS A 12 -3.21 -7.24 -23.46
N ASP A 13 -3.63 -6.63 -22.37
CA ASP A 13 -5.02 -6.27 -22.13
C ASP A 13 -5.40 -4.86 -22.60
N SER A 14 -4.45 -3.94 -22.75
CA SER A 14 -4.77 -2.53 -22.96
C SER A 14 -3.98 -1.87 -24.09
N SER A 15 -3.29 -2.62 -24.92
CA SER A 15 -2.54 -2.09 -26.06
C SER A 15 -1.44 -1.07 -25.67
N ILE A 16 -1.04 -1.04 -24.42
CA ILE A 16 0.05 -0.21 -23.94
C ILE A 16 1.38 -0.90 -24.26
N ILE A 17 2.40 -0.16 -24.70
CA ILE A 17 3.72 -0.75 -24.90
C ILE A 17 4.39 -1.01 -23.54
N LYS A 18 5.24 -2.03 -23.46
CA LYS A 18 5.82 -2.50 -22.20
C LYS A 18 6.55 -1.41 -21.42
N SER A 19 7.34 -0.58 -22.08
CA SER A 19 8.07 0.49 -21.41
C SER A 19 7.13 1.50 -20.76
N ASN A 20 5.99 1.80 -21.41
CA ASN A 20 4.98 2.69 -20.85
C ASN A 20 4.24 2.03 -19.70
N ALA A 21 3.97 0.73 -19.78
CA ALA A 21 3.32 -0.02 -18.69
C ALA A 21 4.16 0.04 -17.41
N VAL A 22 5.47 -0.17 -17.51
CA VAL A 22 6.37 -0.06 -16.35
C VAL A 22 6.35 1.36 -15.79
N LYS A 23 6.40 2.38 -16.64
CA LYS A 23 6.32 3.78 -16.21
C LYS A 23 5.01 4.08 -15.49
N VAL A 24 3.90 3.58 -15.99
CA VAL A 24 2.58 3.78 -15.37
C VAL A 24 2.57 3.19 -13.96
N ILE A 25 3.07 1.98 -13.80
CA ILE A 25 3.15 1.33 -12.50
C ILE A 25 4.04 2.13 -11.54
N ASP A 26 5.24 2.53 -11.98
CA ASP A 26 6.15 3.29 -11.15
C ASP A 26 5.56 4.65 -10.75
N THR A 27 4.90 5.31 -11.69
CA THR A 27 4.25 6.59 -11.44
C THR A 27 3.11 6.44 -10.44
N LEU A 28 2.31 5.39 -10.58
CA LEU A 28 1.21 5.11 -9.65
C LEU A 28 1.73 4.93 -8.23
N VAL A 29 2.77 4.12 -8.06
CA VAL A 29 3.38 3.89 -6.75
C VAL A 29 3.92 5.21 -6.16
N THR A 30 4.57 6.02 -6.97
CA THR A 30 5.11 7.32 -6.54
C THR A 30 4.00 8.27 -6.11
N VAL A 31 2.92 8.36 -6.89
CA VAL A 31 1.78 9.24 -6.59
C VAL A 31 1.08 8.79 -5.31
N VAL A 32 0.84 7.49 -5.14
CA VAL A 32 0.22 6.95 -3.93
C VAL A 32 1.10 7.25 -2.72
N GLY A 33 2.42 7.03 -2.83
CA GLY A 33 3.34 7.32 -1.74
C GLY A 33 3.36 8.78 -1.35
N ALA A 34 3.35 9.69 -2.33
CA ALA A 34 3.34 11.13 -2.08
C ALA A 34 2.04 11.55 -1.37
N GLU A 35 0.91 11.01 -1.78
CA GLU A 35 -0.37 11.32 -1.15
C GLU A 35 -0.42 10.82 0.28
N LEU A 36 0.13 9.63 0.54
CA LEU A 36 0.14 9.04 1.89
C LEU A 36 1.09 9.77 2.85
N LYS A 37 2.03 10.56 2.35
CA LYS A 37 2.89 11.39 3.20
C LYS A 37 2.13 12.55 3.84
N LYS A 38 1.03 12.97 3.26
CA LYS A 38 0.21 14.04 3.80
C LYS A 38 -0.40 13.61 5.13
N ARG A 39 -0.73 14.57 5.98
CA ARG A 39 -1.20 14.32 7.34
C ARG A 39 -2.41 13.37 7.40
N GLN A 40 -3.34 13.50 6.48
CA GLN A 40 -4.52 12.63 6.39
C GLN A 40 -4.56 11.98 5.01
N GLY A 41 -3.42 11.45 4.60
CA GLY A 41 -3.27 10.85 3.29
C GLY A 41 -4.15 9.63 3.11
N LYS A 42 -4.86 9.60 1.99
CA LYS A 42 -5.76 8.52 1.64
C LYS A 42 -5.92 8.46 0.14
N VAL A 43 -5.83 7.26 -0.42
CA VAL A 43 -6.04 7.04 -1.85
C VAL A 43 -7.07 5.93 -2.00
N THR A 44 -8.19 6.24 -2.62
CA THR A 44 -9.25 5.27 -2.88
C THR A 44 -9.30 4.94 -4.37
N LEU A 45 -9.16 3.65 -4.68
CA LEU A 45 -9.33 3.14 -6.03
C LEU A 45 -10.65 2.37 -6.08
N VAL A 46 -11.65 2.97 -6.70
CA VAL A 46 -12.98 2.38 -6.79
C VAL A 46 -12.90 1.00 -7.42
N GLY A 47 -13.54 0.01 -6.80
CA GLY A 47 -13.49 -1.38 -7.26
C GLY A 47 -12.28 -2.16 -6.79
N PHE A 48 -11.31 -1.51 -6.15
CA PHE A 48 -10.09 -2.17 -5.67
C PHE A 48 -9.94 -2.07 -4.16
N GLY A 49 -9.77 -0.86 -3.65
CA GLY A 49 -9.61 -0.66 -2.21
C GLY A 49 -9.08 0.72 -1.89
N THR A 50 -8.68 0.90 -0.65
CA THR A 50 -8.21 2.18 -0.14
C THR A 50 -6.86 2.03 0.55
N PHE A 51 -5.91 2.86 0.14
CA PHE A 51 -4.64 3.03 0.85
C PHE A 51 -4.80 4.18 1.84
N LYS A 52 -4.41 3.96 3.08
CA LYS A 52 -4.48 4.97 4.12
C LYS A 52 -3.29 4.86 5.06
N VAL A 53 -3.12 5.87 5.90
CA VAL A 53 -2.06 5.88 6.91
C VAL A 53 -2.70 5.76 8.28
N ILE A 54 -2.15 4.88 9.10
CA ILE A 54 -2.57 4.71 10.48
C ILE A 54 -1.49 5.28 11.38
N ASP A 55 -1.88 6.16 12.29
CA ASP A 55 -0.99 6.68 13.31
C ASP A 55 -1.06 5.76 14.53
N LYS A 56 0.05 5.07 14.81
CA LYS A 56 0.17 4.25 16.02
C LYS A 56 0.77 5.10 17.12
N LYS A 57 0.05 5.19 18.25
CA LYS A 57 0.54 5.95 19.40
C LYS A 57 1.74 5.27 20.04
N ALA A 58 2.60 6.06 20.67
CA ALA A 58 3.67 5.52 21.49
C ALA A 58 3.06 4.67 22.60
N LYS A 59 3.71 3.55 22.90
CA LYS A 59 3.26 2.66 23.97
C LYS A 59 4.44 2.01 24.65
N VAL A 60 4.20 1.43 25.84
CA VAL A 60 5.20 0.69 26.58
C VAL A 60 4.90 -0.80 26.40
N GLY A 61 5.88 -1.53 25.88
CA GLY A 61 5.83 -2.98 25.77
C GLY A 61 6.80 -3.65 26.71
N ARG A 62 6.84 -4.97 26.70
CA ARG A 62 7.81 -5.73 27.47
C ARG A 62 8.55 -6.72 26.58
N ASN A 63 9.84 -6.82 26.82
CA ASN A 63 10.64 -7.85 26.13
C ASN A 63 10.26 -9.23 26.70
N PRO A 64 9.77 -10.17 25.89
CA PRO A 64 9.36 -11.47 26.38
C PRO A 64 10.52 -12.31 26.94
N LYS A 65 11.76 -12.01 26.57
CA LYS A 65 12.94 -12.72 27.07
C LYS A 65 13.46 -12.19 28.39
N THR A 66 13.47 -10.88 28.57
CA THR A 66 14.08 -10.23 29.75
C THR A 66 13.07 -9.62 30.69
N GLY A 67 11.82 -9.43 30.26
CA GLY A 67 10.80 -8.75 31.03
C GLY A 67 11.02 -7.24 31.13
N ALA A 68 12.06 -6.70 30.51
CA ALA A 68 12.35 -5.28 30.55
C ALA A 68 11.31 -4.47 29.80
N LYS A 69 11.01 -3.27 30.29
CA LYS A 69 10.12 -2.34 29.62
C LYS A 69 10.80 -1.80 28.36
N ILE A 70 10.05 -1.79 27.26
CA ILE A 70 10.50 -1.24 26.00
C ILE A 70 9.58 -0.08 25.61
N ASN A 71 10.16 1.07 25.33
CA ASN A 71 9.40 2.21 24.82
C ASN A 71 9.26 2.07 23.31
N ILE A 72 8.02 1.85 22.85
CA ILE A 72 7.70 1.77 21.43
C ILE A 72 7.29 3.16 20.98
N PRO A 73 8.07 3.82 20.11
CA PRO A 73 7.76 5.18 19.70
C PRO A 73 6.53 5.26 18.81
N LYS A 74 5.94 6.44 18.78
CA LYS A 74 4.87 6.77 17.85
C LYS A 74 5.37 6.59 16.41
N LYS A 75 4.53 5.99 15.56
CA LYS A 75 4.89 5.84 14.14
C LYS A 75 3.66 5.88 13.24
N ARG A 76 3.90 6.19 11.96
CA ARG A 76 2.88 6.15 10.93
C ARG A 76 3.12 4.92 10.06
N VAL A 77 2.04 4.19 9.80
CA VAL A 77 2.11 2.94 9.02
C VAL A 77 1.10 3.00 7.89
N PRO A 78 1.52 2.75 6.63
CA PRO A 78 0.57 2.63 5.53
C PRO A 78 -0.23 1.34 5.67
N LYS A 79 -1.50 1.40 5.32
CA LYS A 79 -2.39 0.24 5.36
C LYS A 79 -3.27 0.22 4.13
N PHE A 80 -3.51 -0.97 3.61
CA PHE A 80 -4.44 -1.19 2.51
C PHE A 80 -5.68 -1.90 3.02
N VAL A 81 -6.86 -1.34 2.71
CA VAL A 81 -8.16 -1.96 3.04
C VAL A 81 -8.80 -2.36 1.72
N ALA A 82 -8.99 -3.67 1.53
CA ALA A 82 -9.61 -4.19 0.32
C ALA A 82 -11.06 -3.72 0.22
N GLY A 83 -11.45 -3.32 -0.98
CA GLY A 83 -12.83 -2.95 -1.25
C GLY A 83 -13.73 -4.18 -1.38
N LYS A 84 -15.03 -3.95 -1.33
CA LYS A 84 -16.02 -5.02 -1.42
C LYS A 84 -15.87 -5.84 -2.72
N GLU A 85 -15.66 -5.15 -3.83
CA GLU A 85 -15.53 -5.82 -5.13
C GLU A 85 -14.29 -6.71 -5.19
N LEU A 86 -13.16 -6.24 -4.65
CA LEU A 86 -11.94 -7.02 -4.62
C LEU A 86 -12.12 -8.26 -3.72
N LYS A 87 -12.76 -8.11 -2.58
CA LYS A 87 -13.03 -9.25 -1.68
C LYS A 87 -13.91 -10.30 -2.36
N THR A 88 -14.90 -9.86 -3.12
CA THR A 88 -15.78 -10.74 -3.85
C THR A 88 -15.02 -11.48 -4.94
N LEU A 89 -14.11 -10.79 -5.61
CA LEU A 89 -13.34 -11.36 -6.72
C LEU A 89 -12.45 -12.53 -6.27
N VAL A 90 -11.87 -12.47 -5.08
CA VAL A 90 -10.94 -13.48 -4.57
C VAL A 90 -11.60 -14.53 -3.67
N LYS A 91 -12.89 -14.44 -3.51
CA LYS A 91 -13.65 -15.33 -2.64
C LYS A 91 -13.70 -16.78 -3.14
#